data_f63b4d267fe45c4936c4a38828804a11
#
_entry.id   f63b4d267fe45c4936c4a38828804a11
#
_cell.length_a   1.000
_cell.length_b   1.000
_cell.length_c   1.000
_cell.angle_alpha   90.00
_cell.angle_beta   90.00
_cell.angle_gamma   90.00
#
_symmetry.space_group_name_H-M   'P 1'
#
loop_
_entity.id
_entity.type
_entity.pdbx_description
1 polymer ?
#
loop_
_entity_poly.entity_id
_entity_poly.type
_entity_poly.pdbx_seq_one_letter_code
_entity_poly.pdbx_strand_id
1 'polypeptide(L)'
;MKIVLIAAFAQNRVVGINNSLPWHLPEDLKYFKRTTTGKAIIMGRKTYDSIGRPLPNRTNIVISRNSELKIEGVKVVDSLQAAIDLAKEVNFINGVEEVMVIGGASIYEEALPKADRLYLTHVHAEVKGDAYFPEVDFSQWQEISRDDYAASESNPYDYSFVVYDNK
;
A
#
# COMPACT_ATOMS: atom_id res chain seq x y z
N MET A 1 5.80 11.21 12.95
CA MET A 1 5.35 10.83 11.60
C MET A 1 5.24 9.32 11.52
N LYS A 2 4.12 8.80 11.05
CA LYS A 2 3.85 7.36 11.01
C LYS A 2 4.25 6.75 9.68
N ILE A 3 4.88 5.58 9.74
CA ILE A 3 5.11 4.72 8.58
C ILE A 3 3.91 3.80 8.47
N VAL A 4 3.24 3.84 7.32
CA VAL A 4 1.94 3.20 7.11
C VAL A 4 2.01 2.28 5.92
N LEU A 5 1.51 1.04 6.08
CA LEU A 5 1.26 0.16 4.96
C LEU A 5 -0.21 0.23 4.59
N ILE A 6 -0.51 0.35 3.32
CA ILE A 6 -1.87 0.24 2.80
C ILE A 6 -1.91 -0.88 1.77
N ALA A 7 -2.80 -1.83 1.98
CA ALA A 7 -2.91 -3.03 1.15
C ALA A 7 -4.31 -3.60 1.15
N ALA A 8 -4.65 -4.32 0.08
CA ALA A 8 -5.82 -5.18 0.02
C ALA A 8 -5.34 -6.61 -0.25
N PHE A 9 -5.85 -7.58 0.50
CA PHE A 9 -5.49 -8.97 0.29
C PHE A 9 -6.62 -9.93 0.65
N ALA A 10 -6.58 -11.11 0.03
CA ALA A 10 -7.56 -12.18 0.23
C ALA A 10 -7.30 -12.95 1.54
N GLN A 11 -8.21 -13.84 1.90
CA GLN A 11 -8.06 -14.68 3.11
C GLN A 11 -6.78 -15.51 3.11
N ASN A 12 -6.32 -15.94 1.93
CA ASN A 12 -5.04 -16.64 1.75
C ASN A 12 -3.85 -15.69 1.53
N ARG A 13 -3.99 -14.42 1.89
CA ARG A 13 -2.98 -13.35 1.82
C ARG A 13 -2.55 -12.95 0.41
N VAL A 14 -3.25 -13.37 -0.63
CA VAL A 14 -2.92 -12.97 -2.00
C VAL A 14 -3.15 -11.47 -2.17
N VAL A 15 -2.13 -10.75 -2.65
CA VAL A 15 -2.19 -9.32 -2.99
C VAL A 15 -2.10 -9.07 -4.49
N GLY A 16 -1.67 -10.06 -5.27
CA GLY A 16 -1.52 -9.89 -6.71
C GLY A 16 -1.37 -11.18 -7.48
N ILE A 17 -1.58 -11.06 -8.77
CA ILE A 17 -1.32 -12.12 -9.75
C ILE A 17 -0.83 -11.45 -11.04
N ASN A 18 0.28 -11.96 -11.61
CA ASN A 18 0.89 -11.41 -12.83
C ASN A 18 1.08 -9.88 -12.77
N ASN A 19 1.56 -9.38 -11.62
CA ASN A 19 1.80 -7.95 -11.34
C ASN A 19 0.54 -7.06 -11.41
N SER A 20 -0.65 -7.63 -11.21
CA SER A 20 -1.91 -6.88 -11.16
C SER A 20 -2.81 -7.39 -10.03
N LEU A 21 -3.92 -6.70 -9.80
CA LEU A 21 -4.89 -7.12 -8.78
C LEU A 21 -5.71 -8.31 -9.28
N PRO A 22 -5.93 -9.34 -8.44
CA PRO A 22 -6.72 -10.51 -8.81
C PRO A 22 -8.23 -10.30 -8.74
N TRP A 23 -8.69 -9.10 -8.33
CA TRP A 23 -10.10 -8.75 -8.18
C TRP A 23 -10.36 -7.35 -8.69
N HIS A 24 -11.65 -7.04 -8.87
CA HIS A 24 -12.13 -5.70 -9.18
C HIS A 24 -13.05 -5.23 -8.05
N LEU A 25 -12.58 -4.29 -7.25
CA LEU A 25 -13.31 -3.69 -6.13
C LEU A 25 -13.25 -2.16 -6.24
N PRO A 26 -14.18 -1.52 -6.95
CA PRO A 26 -14.17 -0.07 -7.15
C PRO A 26 -14.16 0.72 -5.84
N GLU A 27 -14.85 0.26 -4.81
CA GLU A 27 -14.87 0.94 -3.51
C GLU A 27 -13.50 0.91 -2.84
N ASP A 28 -12.72 -0.16 -3.02
CA ASP A 28 -11.35 -0.25 -2.51
C ASP A 28 -10.44 0.75 -3.24
N LEU A 29 -10.59 0.91 -4.56
CA LEU A 29 -9.82 1.90 -5.32
C LEU A 29 -10.14 3.32 -4.86
N LYS A 30 -11.40 3.63 -4.57
CA LYS A 30 -11.80 4.93 -4.01
C LYS A 30 -11.23 5.15 -2.62
N TYR A 31 -11.25 4.14 -1.77
CA TYR A 31 -10.67 4.17 -0.43
C TYR A 31 -9.16 4.44 -0.49
N PHE A 32 -8.45 3.73 -1.35
CA PHE A 32 -7.02 3.94 -1.59
C PHE A 32 -6.74 5.38 -2.01
N LYS A 33 -7.50 5.90 -2.98
CA LYS A 33 -7.31 7.26 -3.48
C LYS A 33 -7.48 8.30 -2.36
N ARG A 34 -8.58 8.24 -1.60
CA ARG A 34 -8.82 9.24 -0.55
C ARG A 34 -7.85 9.12 0.62
N THR A 35 -7.34 7.92 0.90
CA THR A 35 -6.40 7.69 2.00
C THR A 35 -5.00 8.16 1.65
N THR A 36 -4.58 8.07 0.38
CA THR A 36 -3.22 8.40 -0.05
C THR A 36 -3.08 9.81 -0.63
N THR A 37 -4.16 10.45 -1.07
CA THR A 37 -4.10 11.79 -1.69
C THR A 37 -3.46 12.81 -0.75
N GLY A 38 -2.55 13.61 -1.28
CA GLY A 38 -1.81 14.64 -0.54
C GLY A 38 -0.60 14.12 0.21
N LYS A 39 -0.32 12.84 0.17
CA LYS A 39 0.76 12.19 0.94
C LYS A 39 1.87 11.68 0.03
N ALA A 40 3.06 11.45 0.59
CA ALA A 40 4.12 10.73 -0.11
C ALA A 40 3.78 9.24 -0.13
N ILE A 41 3.90 8.63 -1.30
CA ILE A 41 3.67 7.19 -1.51
C ILE A 41 4.95 6.51 -1.96
N ILE A 42 5.24 5.35 -1.37
CA ILE A 42 6.45 4.55 -1.64
C ILE A 42 6.02 3.25 -2.29
N MET A 43 6.67 2.87 -3.38
CA MET A 43 6.39 1.64 -4.10
C MET A 43 7.65 1.04 -4.72
N GLY A 44 7.61 -0.25 -4.99
CA GLY A 44 8.62 -0.91 -5.80
C GLY A 44 8.43 -0.64 -7.29
N ARG A 45 9.44 -0.93 -8.08
CA ARG A 45 9.43 -0.70 -9.54
C ARG A 45 8.30 -1.46 -10.23
N LYS A 46 8.07 -2.73 -9.89
CA LYS A 46 7.01 -3.52 -10.51
C LYS A 46 5.61 -2.97 -10.24
N THR A 47 5.39 -2.44 -9.05
CA THR A 47 4.12 -1.78 -8.71
C THR A 47 3.93 -0.54 -9.56
N TYR A 48 4.98 0.26 -9.72
CA TYR A 48 4.91 1.42 -10.60
C TYR A 48 4.59 1.03 -12.05
N ASP A 49 5.26 0.00 -12.58
CA ASP A 49 5.03 -0.49 -13.94
C ASP A 49 3.58 -0.97 -14.14
N SER A 50 3.00 -1.59 -13.12
CA SER A 50 1.59 -2.02 -13.11
C SER A 50 0.63 -0.83 -13.15
N ILE A 51 0.92 0.23 -12.41
CA ILE A 51 0.11 1.46 -12.39
C ILE A 51 0.27 2.21 -13.72
N GLY A 52 1.49 2.25 -14.26
CA GLY A 52 1.83 2.79 -15.56
C GLY A 52 2.02 4.29 -15.63
N ARG A 53 1.77 5.02 -14.56
CA ARG A 53 1.90 6.49 -14.49
C ARG A 53 2.03 6.96 -13.04
N PRO A 54 2.59 8.16 -12.79
CA PRO A 54 2.55 8.75 -11.46
C PRO A 54 1.10 8.98 -11.02
N LEU A 55 0.80 8.65 -9.76
CA LEU A 55 -0.52 8.92 -9.20
C LEU A 55 -0.64 10.41 -8.89
N PRO A 56 -1.71 11.08 -9.35
CA PRO A 56 -1.85 12.53 -9.18
C PRO A 56 -2.05 12.94 -7.73
N ASN A 57 -1.64 14.17 -7.40
CA ASN A 57 -1.79 14.79 -6.07
C ASN A 57 -1.07 14.03 -4.95
N ARG A 58 -0.01 13.32 -5.29
CA ARG A 58 0.82 12.55 -4.36
C ARG A 58 2.27 12.68 -4.81
N THR A 59 3.20 12.61 -3.87
CA THR A 59 4.61 12.48 -4.21
C THR A 59 4.94 11.01 -4.41
N ASN A 60 5.23 10.62 -5.64
CA ASN A 60 5.51 9.23 -6.01
C ASN A 60 6.99 8.95 -5.82
N ILE A 61 7.32 7.98 -4.97
CA ILE A 61 8.68 7.53 -4.69
C ILE A 61 8.78 6.06 -5.07
N VAL A 62 9.69 5.75 -6.00
CA VAL A 62 9.90 4.39 -6.51
C VAL A 62 11.26 3.89 -6.05
N ILE A 63 11.28 2.69 -5.48
CA ILE A 63 12.51 2.00 -5.09
C ILE A 63 12.97 1.15 -6.27
N SER A 64 14.21 1.38 -6.75
CA SER A 64 14.79 0.61 -7.84
C SER A 64 16.28 0.41 -7.60
N ARG A 65 16.76 -0.79 -7.91
CA ARG A 65 18.21 -1.08 -7.89
C ARG A 65 18.94 -0.48 -9.07
N ASN A 66 18.22 -0.04 -10.11
CA ASN A 66 18.81 0.61 -11.27
C ASN A 66 19.04 2.09 -10.98
N SER A 67 20.28 2.46 -10.65
CA SER A 67 20.66 3.84 -10.32
C SER A 67 20.54 4.81 -11.51
N GLU A 68 20.48 4.30 -12.73
CA GLU A 68 20.31 5.09 -13.94
C GLU A 68 18.85 5.37 -14.27
N LEU A 69 17.91 4.72 -13.55
CA LEU A 69 16.49 4.87 -13.83
C LEU A 69 16.03 6.28 -13.49
N LYS A 70 15.40 6.92 -14.47
CA LYS A 70 14.73 8.21 -14.32
C LYS A 70 13.32 8.10 -14.89
N ILE A 71 12.34 8.53 -14.12
CA ILE A 71 10.94 8.54 -14.53
C ILE A 71 10.39 9.94 -14.25
N GLU A 72 9.83 10.56 -15.29
CA GLU A 72 9.24 11.89 -15.17
C GLU A 72 8.11 11.88 -14.12
N GLY A 73 8.11 12.86 -13.21
CA GLY A 73 7.09 12.98 -12.17
C GLY A 73 7.27 12.03 -10.98
N VAL A 74 8.39 11.31 -10.92
CA VAL A 74 8.66 10.31 -9.88
C VAL A 74 10.05 10.53 -9.31
N LYS A 75 10.18 10.35 -8.00
CA LYS A 75 11.47 10.29 -7.31
C LYS A 75 11.92 8.84 -7.26
N VAL A 76 13.12 8.55 -7.77
CA VAL A 76 13.68 7.19 -7.75
C VAL A 76 14.78 7.13 -6.69
N VAL A 77 14.71 6.14 -5.81
CA VAL A 77 15.69 5.88 -4.75
C VAL A 77 16.09 4.40 -4.79
N ASP A 78 17.18 4.06 -4.10
CA ASP A 78 17.77 2.72 -4.17
C ASP A 78 17.43 1.81 -2.99
N SER A 79 16.74 2.32 -1.98
CA SER A 79 16.40 1.54 -0.79
C SER A 79 15.11 2.02 -0.14
N LEU A 80 14.50 1.14 0.66
CA LEU A 80 13.35 1.50 1.47
C LEU A 80 13.69 2.61 2.47
N GLN A 81 14.84 2.55 3.11
CA GLN A 81 15.25 3.58 4.08
C GLN A 81 15.40 4.95 3.40
N ALA A 82 16.01 5.00 2.22
CA ALA A 82 16.12 6.24 1.45
C ALA A 82 14.74 6.77 1.06
N ALA A 83 13.82 5.89 0.69
CA ALA A 83 12.44 6.25 0.37
C ALA A 83 11.71 6.85 1.58
N ILE A 84 11.85 6.23 2.75
CA ILE A 84 11.24 6.70 3.99
C ILE A 84 11.80 8.07 4.37
N ASP A 85 13.11 8.25 4.30
CA ASP A 85 13.76 9.52 4.64
C ASP A 85 13.27 10.65 3.73
N LEU A 86 13.20 10.39 2.43
CA LEU A 86 12.69 11.37 1.46
C LEU A 86 11.20 11.67 1.69
N ALA A 87 10.39 10.63 1.95
CA ALA A 87 8.97 10.80 2.22
C ALA A 87 8.72 11.65 3.47
N LYS A 88 9.52 11.46 4.52
CA LYS A 88 9.43 12.28 5.74
C LYS A 88 9.75 13.75 5.47
N GLU A 89 10.76 14.03 4.66
CA GLU A 89 11.08 15.41 4.26
C GLU A 89 9.93 16.07 3.51
N VAL A 90 9.40 15.39 2.50
CA VAL A 90 8.28 15.90 1.70
C VAL A 90 7.05 16.13 2.57
N ASN A 91 6.69 15.17 3.40
CA ASN A 91 5.53 15.26 4.27
C ASN A 91 5.68 16.34 5.32
N PHE A 92 6.89 16.55 5.85
CA PHE A 92 7.16 17.63 6.79
C PHE A 92 6.85 19.00 6.16
N ILE A 93 7.30 19.23 4.93
CA ILE A 93 7.05 20.46 4.20
C ILE A 93 5.54 20.65 3.97
N ASN A 94 4.82 19.58 3.64
CA ASN A 94 3.40 19.61 3.31
C ASN A 94 2.47 19.49 4.52
N GLY A 95 3.00 19.34 5.73
CA GLY A 95 2.19 19.21 6.96
C GLY A 95 1.45 17.87 7.06
N VAL A 96 2.02 16.80 6.50
CA VAL A 96 1.41 15.46 6.46
C VAL A 96 2.13 14.54 7.43
N GLU A 97 1.35 13.70 8.14
CA GLU A 97 1.86 12.85 9.23
C GLU A 97 2.01 11.38 8.85
N GLU A 98 1.62 10.97 7.66
CA GLU A 98 1.65 9.57 7.23
C GLU A 98 2.48 9.37 5.96
N VAL A 99 3.48 8.49 6.04
CA VAL A 99 4.25 7.98 4.89
C VAL A 99 3.58 6.69 4.44
N MET A 100 3.11 6.63 3.20
CA MET A 100 2.28 5.53 2.70
C MET A 100 3.08 4.54 1.85
N VAL A 101 3.26 3.33 2.32
CA VAL A 101 3.88 2.23 1.57
C VAL A 101 2.77 1.45 0.85
N ILE A 102 2.82 1.44 -0.48
CA ILE A 102 1.72 0.91 -1.30
C ILE A 102 2.04 -0.42 -2.02
N GLY A 103 3.21 -0.98 -1.82
CA GLY A 103 3.54 -2.31 -2.32
C GLY A 103 4.76 -2.33 -3.25
N GLY A 104 5.09 -3.43 -3.91
CA GLY A 104 4.37 -4.72 -3.76
C GLY A 104 4.81 -5.61 -2.59
N ALA A 105 4.63 -6.90 -2.77
CA ALA A 105 4.81 -7.89 -1.70
C ALA A 105 6.18 -7.81 -1.01
N SER A 106 7.28 -7.70 -1.76
CA SER A 106 8.63 -7.60 -1.19
C SER A 106 8.83 -6.31 -0.40
N ILE A 107 8.23 -5.22 -0.83
CA ILE A 107 8.30 -3.93 -0.12
C ILE A 107 7.48 -3.98 1.16
N TYR A 108 6.29 -4.59 1.14
CA TYR A 108 5.50 -4.82 2.34
C TYR A 108 6.25 -5.65 3.38
N GLU A 109 6.90 -6.72 2.94
CA GLU A 109 7.67 -7.60 3.83
C GLU A 109 8.81 -6.84 4.52
N GLU A 110 9.54 -6.02 3.76
CA GLU A 110 10.64 -5.21 4.29
C GLU A 110 10.14 -4.08 5.21
N ALA A 111 8.99 -3.48 4.90
CA ALA A 111 8.44 -2.33 5.62
C ALA A 111 7.65 -2.72 6.87
N LEU A 112 7.06 -3.91 6.94
CA LEU A 112 6.20 -4.30 8.05
C LEU A 112 6.87 -4.15 9.43
N PRO A 113 8.13 -4.56 9.64
CA PRO A 113 8.80 -4.36 10.93
C PRO A 113 8.97 -2.89 11.33
N LYS A 114 8.89 -1.97 10.39
CA LYS A 114 9.04 -0.52 10.62
C LYS A 114 7.69 0.19 10.70
N ALA A 115 6.58 -0.50 10.48
CA ALA A 115 5.26 0.11 10.34
C ALA A 115 4.66 0.50 11.69
N ASP A 116 4.04 1.67 11.71
CA ASP A 116 3.31 2.21 12.87
C ASP A 116 1.80 2.00 12.73
N ARG A 117 1.30 1.92 11.50
CA ARG A 117 -0.12 1.78 11.19
C ARG A 117 -0.33 0.94 9.94
N LEU A 118 -1.42 0.18 9.91
CA LEU A 118 -1.84 -0.60 8.74
C LEU A 118 -3.26 -0.20 8.34
N TYR A 119 -3.44 0.15 7.06
CA TYR A 119 -4.76 0.26 6.44
C TYR A 119 -4.95 -0.98 5.58
N LEU A 120 -5.71 -1.94 6.06
CA LEU A 120 -5.88 -3.23 5.38
C LEU A 120 -7.31 -3.40 4.88
N THR A 121 -7.45 -3.72 3.60
CA THR A 121 -8.70 -4.20 3.05
C THR A 121 -8.65 -5.72 3.04
N HIS A 122 -9.49 -6.33 3.88
CA HIS A 122 -9.65 -7.78 3.90
C HIS A 122 -10.72 -8.17 2.89
N VAL A 123 -10.33 -8.85 1.83
CA VAL A 123 -11.25 -9.42 0.84
C VAL A 123 -11.63 -10.81 1.33
N HIS A 124 -12.90 -11.02 1.61
CA HIS A 124 -13.41 -12.25 2.24
C HIS A 124 -13.61 -13.37 1.20
N ALA A 125 -12.51 -13.77 0.58
CA ALA A 125 -12.47 -14.85 -0.39
C ALA A 125 -11.05 -15.40 -0.49
N GLU A 126 -10.92 -16.62 -0.97
CA GLU A 126 -9.63 -17.16 -1.40
C GLU A 126 -9.55 -17.01 -2.92
N VAL A 127 -8.41 -16.51 -3.40
CA VAL A 127 -8.18 -16.29 -4.83
C VAL A 127 -6.81 -16.83 -5.22
N LYS A 128 -6.64 -17.13 -6.51
CA LYS A 128 -5.33 -17.50 -7.04
C LYS A 128 -4.45 -16.27 -7.17
N GLY A 129 -3.18 -16.42 -6.86
CA GLY A 129 -2.20 -15.35 -7.01
C GLY A 129 -0.78 -15.86 -6.86
N ASP A 130 0.16 -14.97 -7.13
CA ASP A 130 1.59 -15.24 -7.07
C ASP A 130 2.35 -14.26 -6.16
N ALA A 131 1.66 -13.27 -5.64
CA ALA A 131 2.21 -12.33 -4.67
C ALA A 131 1.36 -12.32 -3.41
N TYR A 132 2.01 -12.30 -2.25
CA TYR A 132 1.37 -12.44 -0.95
C TYR A 132 1.76 -11.32 -0.01
N PHE A 133 0.79 -10.84 0.77
CA PHE A 133 1.08 -9.96 1.90
C PHE A 133 1.82 -10.77 2.97
N PRO A 134 2.81 -10.17 3.68
CA PRO A 134 3.52 -10.89 4.74
C PRO A 134 2.56 -11.33 5.86
N GLU A 135 2.93 -12.38 6.59
CA GLU A 135 2.18 -12.79 7.77
C GLU A 135 2.24 -11.69 8.83
N VAL A 136 1.07 -11.34 9.37
CA VAL A 136 0.95 -10.35 10.43
C VAL A 136 0.51 -11.05 11.71
N ASP A 137 1.28 -10.85 12.77
CA ASP A 137 0.87 -11.24 14.11
C ASP A 137 -0.05 -10.14 14.65
N PHE A 138 -1.36 -10.28 14.44
CA PHE A 138 -2.33 -9.28 14.85
C PHE A 138 -2.43 -9.09 16.38
N SER A 139 -1.84 -9.98 17.18
CA SER A 139 -1.74 -9.75 18.63
C SER A 139 -0.83 -8.57 18.98
N GLN A 140 0.06 -8.20 18.07
CA GLN A 140 0.96 -7.03 18.18
C GLN A 140 0.29 -5.72 17.75
N TRP A 141 -0.91 -5.79 17.20
CA TRP A 141 -1.63 -4.67 16.61
C TRP A 141 -2.96 -4.44 17.30
N GLN A 142 -3.34 -3.17 17.42
CA GLN A 142 -4.64 -2.78 17.94
C GLN A 142 -5.54 -2.35 16.78
N GLU A 143 -6.67 -3.03 16.63
CA GLU A 143 -7.71 -2.60 15.69
C GLU A 143 -8.34 -1.31 16.20
N ILE A 144 -8.24 -0.22 15.42
CA ILE A 144 -8.78 1.08 15.81
C ILE A 144 -10.03 1.47 15.01
N SER A 145 -10.29 0.85 13.87
CA SER A 145 -11.54 1.01 13.14
C SER A 145 -11.80 -0.20 12.25
N ARG A 146 -13.08 -0.48 11.99
CA ARG A 146 -13.51 -1.54 11.09
C ARG A 146 -14.83 -1.16 10.43
N ASP A 147 -14.88 -1.27 9.10
CA ASP A 147 -16.08 -1.11 8.32
C ASP A 147 -16.27 -2.35 7.43
N ASP A 148 -17.34 -3.09 7.64
CA ASP A 148 -17.64 -4.32 6.89
C ASP A 148 -18.67 -4.03 5.81
N TYR A 149 -18.44 -4.56 4.61
CA TYR A 149 -19.28 -4.37 3.44
C TYR A 149 -19.59 -5.69 2.77
N ALA A 150 -20.86 -5.87 2.36
CA ALA A 150 -21.28 -7.03 1.59
C ALA A 150 -20.99 -6.83 0.10
N ALA A 151 -20.81 -7.95 -0.62
CA ALA A 151 -20.68 -7.94 -2.06
C ALA A 151 -21.90 -7.30 -2.74
N SER A 152 -21.67 -6.67 -3.89
CA SER A 152 -22.68 -6.02 -4.71
C SER A 152 -22.38 -6.29 -6.19
N GLU A 153 -23.19 -5.76 -7.10
CA GLU A 153 -22.94 -5.91 -8.55
C GLU A 153 -21.58 -5.35 -8.95
N SER A 154 -21.18 -4.21 -8.40
CA SER A 154 -19.90 -3.56 -8.73
C SER A 154 -18.73 -4.06 -7.90
N ASN A 155 -18.99 -4.65 -6.71
CA ASN A 155 -17.96 -5.15 -5.80
C ASN A 155 -18.25 -6.63 -5.50
N PRO A 156 -17.70 -7.58 -6.29
CA PRO A 156 -18.14 -8.99 -6.30
C PRO A 156 -17.81 -9.81 -5.07
N TYR A 157 -17.06 -9.24 -4.10
CA TYR A 157 -16.67 -9.91 -2.87
C TYR A 157 -17.13 -9.13 -1.65
N ASP A 158 -17.42 -9.81 -0.54
CA ASP A 158 -17.50 -9.16 0.76
C ASP A 158 -16.10 -8.66 1.13
N TYR A 159 -16.02 -7.50 1.76
CA TYR A 159 -14.73 -6.92 2.13
C TYR A 159 -14.86 -6.05 3.38
N SER A 160 -13.74 -5.83 4.05
CA SER A 160 -13.68 -4.98 5.24
C SER A 160 -12.51 -4.03 5.16
N PHE A 161 -12.73 -2.76 5.50
CA PHE A 161 -11.66 -1.80 5.71
C PHE A 161 -11.32 -1.75 7.19
N VAL A 162 -10.10 -2.12 7.54
CA VAL A 162 -9.67 -2.18 8.94
C VAL A 162 -8.39 -1.38 9.10
N VAL A 163 -8.35 -0.57 10.14
CA VAL A 163 -7.15 0.19 10.51
C VAL A 163 -6.59 -0.37 11.81
N TYR A 164 -5.30 -0.64 11.80
CA TYR A 164 -4.57 -1.15 12.97
C TYR A 164 -3.43 -0.19 13.33
N ASP A 165 -3.24 0.05 14.62
CA ASP A 165 -2.05 0.72 15.13
C ASP A 165 -1.15 -0.27 15.85
N ASN A 166 0.15 -0.08 15.76
CA ASN A 166 1.14 -0.87 16.48
C ASN A 166 0.97 -0.61 17.99
N LYS A 167 0.96 -1.68 18.76
CA LYS A 167 0.84 -1.58 20.22
C LYS A 167 2.09 -1.02 20.87
#